data_c9817c824517f929889408eefc553389
#
_entry.id   c9817c824517f929889408eefc553389
#
_cell.length_a   1.000
_cell.length_b   1.000
_cell.length_c   1.000
_cell.angle_alpha   90.00
_cell.angle_beta   90.00
_cell.angle_gamma   90.00
#
_symmetry.space_group_name_H-M   'P 1'
#
loop_
_entity.id
_entity.type
_entity.pdbx_description
1 polymer ?
#
loop_
_entity_poly.entity_id
_entity_poly.type
_entity_poly.pdbx_seq_one_letter_code
_entity_poly.pdbx_strand_id
1 'polypeptide(L)'
;MLYFSFNRFFRYASKCVFLNKFFEMIYGIDTFSFHDVLEICKDPNKAQLSKEAKEQIIKSQNNVKQIVESDRCVYGINTGFGPLCDTKISADETAQLQYNLIISHAVGVGKPIDKEFSKIMMIAKVHALSKGFSGVSLEVIERFIVMLEKDIIPVVPEQGSVGASGDLAPLSHLVLPLLGLGQVWVGNEIFETAEVLEKNNLEPLVLGPKEGLGLINGTQFILAHAIKGLEKFEYLLDLADMTAAMSLEAYRGSASPFKKELHDIRPFEGSKKVAARMLKFLKNSENLQAHEECERVQDPYSMRCVPQVHGASRNAFEHLKIMAETELNSVTDNPIVLSAEESISGGNFHGQLMAMPLDYATLAVAELGNISDRRSYLLLEGKYGLPRLLTESSGLNSGFMIPQYTSAALVTENKTLCFPASADSIPTSLGQEDHVSMGSISGRKFNQVLGNLVNILTVELMFAAQGLEFRRPAKCSKIIEENFAILRTKVDKLEDDRLIGKDMLAIAELINERKFVVNF
;
A
#
# COMPACT_ATOMS: atom_id res chain seq x y z
N MET A 1 -9.79 2.11 46.66
CA MET A 1 -8.63 1.25 46.99
C MET A 1 -8.76 -0.01 46.15
N LEU A 2 -8.08 -0.06 45.01
CA LEU A 2 -7.64 -1.26 44.27
C LEU A 2 -7.03 -0.79 42.96
N TYR A 3 -5.74 -0.45 43.00
CA TYR A 3 -4.87 -0.29 41.83
C TYR A 3 -4.53 -1.70 41.35
N PHE A 4 -4.92 -2.06 40.14
CA PHE A 4 -4.36 -3.21 39.44
C PHE A 4 -3.24 -2.75 38.50
N SER A 5 -2.06 -3.25 38.81
CA SER A 5 -0.80 -2.98 38.12
C SER A 5 -0.76 -3.60 36.71
N PHE A 6 -0.66 -2.75 35.71
CA PHE A 6 -0.28 -3.10 34.33
C PHE A 6 1.24 -2.94 34.20
N ASN A 7 2.01 -3.94 34.61
CA ASN A 7 3.45 -3.97 34.38
C ASN A 7 3.99 -5.40 34.43
N ARG A 8 3.83 -6.12 33.29
CA ARG A 8 4.60 -7.36 33.03
C ARG A 8 4.49 -7.81 31.57
N PHE A 9 5.02 -7.01 30.62
CA PHE A 9 5.28 -7.52 29.25
C PHE A 9 6.36 -6.68 28.53
N PHE A 10 7.42 -6.31 29.20
CA PHE A 10 8.60 -5.75 28.53
C PHE A 10 9.86 -6.13 29.30
N ARG A 11 10.34 -7.35 29.08
CA ARG A 11 11.74 -7.74 29.37
C ARG A 11 12.06 -9.09 28.72
N TYR A 12 12.28 -9.09 27.41
CA TYR A 12 13.15 -10.08 26.74
C TYR A 12 13.56 -9.51 25.37
N ALA A 13 14.48 -8.56 25.41
CA ALA A 13 15.19 -8.13 24.20
C ALA A 13 16.61 -7.73 24.61
N SER A 14 17.48 -8.70 24.73
CA SER A 14 18.91 -8.46 24.56
C SER A 14 19.65 -9.81 24.63
N LYS A 15 20.10 -10.26 23.51
CA LYS A 15 21.16 -11.20 23.09
C LYS A 15 20.65 -12.20 22.05
N CYS A 16 20.52 -11.76 20.82
CA CYS A 16 20.57 -12.70 19.70
C CYS A 16 21.84 -12.43 18.92
N VAL A 17 22.78 -13.33 19.09
CA VAL A 17 23.94 -13.59 18.22
C VAL A 17 23.39 -13.84 16.81
N PHE A 18 23.93 -13.18 15.81
CA PHE A 18 23.68 -13.40 14.39
C PHE A 18 24.01 -14.85 14.02
N LEU A 19 23.01 -15.69 14.03
CA LEU A 19 22.95 -16.92 13.27
C LEU A 19 21.91 -16.68 12.18
N ASN A 20 22.35 -16.61 10.92
CA ASN A 20 21.50 -16.65 9.73
C ASN A 20 20.72 -17.99 9.73
N LYS A 21 19.67 -18.09 10.53
CA LYS A 21 18.57 -19.01 10.30
C LYS A 21 17.58 -18.21 9.45
N PHE A 22 17.40 -18.60 8.20
CA PHE A 22 16.21 -18.26 7.43
C PHE A 22 15.01 -18.74 8.26
N PHE A 23 14.36 -17.82 8.97
CA PHE A 23 13.07 -18.11 9.57
C PHE A 23 12.07 -18.16 8.42
N GLU A 24 11.67 -19.36 8.03
CA GLU A 24 10.55 -19.56 7.13
C GLU A 24 9.26 -19.14 7.85
N MET A 25 8.49 -18.26 7.23
CA MET A 25 7.19 -17.81 7.72
C MET A 25 6.15 -18.92 7.54
N ILE A 26 5.26 -19.09 8.50
CA ILE A 26 4.25 -20.16 8.46
C ILE A 26 2.87 -19.57 8.15
N TYR A 27 2.33 -19.89 6.97
CA TYR A 27 0.97 -19.51 6.59
C TYR A 27 -0.06 -20.01 7.61
N GLY A 28 -0.98 -19.13 8.01
CA GLY A 28 -2.08 -19.43 8.92
C GLY A 28 -1.71 -19.48 10.41
N ILE A 29 -0.41 -19.53 10.76
CA ILE A 29 0.09 -19.63 12.14
C ILE A 29 0.77 -18.33 12.58
N ASP A 30 1.77 -17.86 11.83
CA ASP A 30 2.52 -16.65 12.19
C ASP A 30 1.68 -15.40 11.96
N THR A 31 2.05 -14.30 12.65
CA THR A 31 1.50 -12.99 12.38
C THR A 31 2.38 -12.30 11.35
N PHE A 32 1.83 -11.99 10.18
CA PHE A 32 2.54 -11.32 9.10
C PHE A 32 2.40 -9.81 9.20
N SER A 33 3.50 -9.11 9.02
CA SER A 33 3.51 -7.68 8.70
C SER A 33 3.35 -7.47 7.17
N PHE A 34 3.07 -6.24 6.76
CA PHE A 34 3.03 -5.92 5.34
C PHE A 34 4.40 -6.10 4.65
N HIS A 35 5.51 -5.91 5.39
CA HIS A 35 6.86 -6.19 4.88
C HIS A 35 7.09 -7.68 4.62
N ASP A 36 6.57 -8.57 5.47
CA ASP A 36 6.67 -10.02 5.27
C ASP A 36 5.98 -10.43 3.97
N VAL A 37 4.80 -9.88 3.69
CA VAL A 37 4.10 -10.13 2.42
C VAL A 37 4.93 -9.68 1.22
N LEU A 38 5.56 -8.51 1.28
CA LEU A 38 6.43 -8.01 0.22
C LEU A 38 7.69 -8.86 0.02
N GLU A 39 8.23 -9.42 1.09
CA GLU A 39 9.35 -10.37 1.00
C GLU A 39 8.92 -11.72 0.39
N ILE A 40 7.73 -12.23 0.72
CA ILE A 40 7.17 -13.41 0.08
C ILE A 40 6.87 -13.15 -1.41
N CYS A 41 6.41 -11.94 -1.79
CA CYS A 41 6.23 -11.56 -3.19
C CYS A 41 7.52 -11.66 -4.02
N LYS A 42 8.67 -11.33 -3.42
CA LYS A 42 10.00 -11.42 -4.05
C LYS A 42 10.51 -12.86 -4.12
N ASP A 43 10.26 -13.63 -3.07
CA ASP A 43 10.69 -15.02 -2.94
C ASP A 43 9.60 -15.85 -2.23
N PRO A 44 8.73 -16.55 -2.97
CA PRO A 44 7.66 -17.35 -2.40
C PRO A 44 8.12 -18.45 -1.44
N ASN A 45 9.39 -18.91 -1.55
CA ASN A 45 9.94 -19.94 -0.66
C ASN A 45 10.19 -19.45 0.78
N LYS A 46 10.01 -18.16 1.06
CA LYS A 46 10.09 -17.59 2.41
C LYS A 46 8.90 -17.94 3.29
N ALA A 47 7.82 -18.48 2.73
CA ALA A 47 6.65 -18.91 3.49
C ALA A 47 6.18 -20.30 3.08
N GLN A 48 5.74 -21.10 4.06
CA GLN A 48 5.28 -22.48 3.85
C GLN A 48 4.13 -22.86 4.77
N LEU A 49 3.50 -24.00 4.49
CA LEU A 49 2.53 -24.63 5.39
C LEU A 49 3.24 -25.57 6.35
N SER A 50 3.09 -25.34 7.65
CA SER A 50 3.53 -26.31 8.66
C SER A 50 2.59 -27.53 8.73
N LYS A 51 3.04 -28.58 9.41
CA LYS A 51 2.18 -29.73 9.69
C LYS A 51 0.92 -29.33 10.47
N GLU A 52 1.07 -28.43 11.43
CA GLU A 52 -0.04 -27.90 12.24
C GLU A 52 -1.07 -27.16 11.36
N ALA A 53 -0.60 -26.25 10.47
CA ALA A 53 -1.47 -25.55 9.54
C ALA A 53 -2.25 -26.53 8.63
N LYS A 54 -1.57 -27.55 8.08
CA LYS A 54 -2.20 -28.59 7.26
C LYS A 54 -3.27 -29.37 8.03
N GLU A 55 -2.99 -29.73 9.29
CA GLU A 55 -3.96 -30.44 10.15
C GLU A 55 -5.20 -29.57 10.42
N GLN A 56 -5.03 -28.24 10.66
CA GLN A 56 -6.16 -27.32 10.85
C GLN A 56 -7.01 -27.18 9.57
N ILE A 57 -6.38 -27.03 8.40
CA ILE A 57 -7.06 -26.98 7.11
C ILE A 57 -7.89 -28.24 6.87
N ILE A 58 -7.27 -29.44 7.02
CA ILE A 58 -7.93 -30.73 6.81
C ILE A 58 -9.09 -30.92 7.79
N LYS A 59 -8.93 -30.50 9.05
CA LYS A 59 -10.00 -30.56 10.05
C LYS A 59 -11.18 -29.70 9.62
N SER A 60 -10.95 -28.45 9.19
CA SER A 60 -12.01 -27.54 8.73
C SER A 60 -12.73 -28.07 7.48
N GLN A 61 -12.00 -28.64 6.51
CA GLN A 61 -12.58 -29.29 5.34
C GLN A 61 -13.47 -30.49 5.73
N ASN A 62 -13.02 -31.31 6.68
CA ASN A 62 -13.80 -32.46 7.15
C ASN A 62 -15.09 -32.02 7.87
N ASN A 63 -15.06 -30.94 8.62
CA ASN A 63 -16.27 -30.37 9.20
C ASN A 63 -17.30 -29.98 8.11
N VAL A 64 -16.85 -29.35 7.01
CA VAL A 64 -17.73 -29.03 5.87
C VAL A 64 -18.32 -30.29 5.24
N LYS A 65 -17.53 -31.34 5.03
CA LYS A 65 -18.02 -32.63 4.50
C LYS A 65 -19.12 -33.21 5.39
N GLN A 66 -18.93 -33.21 6.71
CA GLN A 66 -19.94 -33.69 7.67
C GLN A 66 -21.22 -32.84 7.64
N ILE A 67 -21.09 -31.51 7.47
CA ILE A 67 -22.25 -30.60 7.30
C ILE A 67 -23.03 -30.97 6.03
N VAL A 68 -22.34 -31.25 4.92
CA VAL A 68 -23.00 -31.63 3.64
C VAL A 68 -23.74 -32.98 3.76
N GLU A 69 -23.18 -33.92 4.48
CA GLU A 69 -23.77 -35.24 4.74
C GLU A 69 -24.95 -35.17 5.72
N SER A 70 -25.07 -34.08 6.48
CA SER A 70 -26.17 -33.88 7.44
C SER A 70 -27.43 -33.32 6.77
N ASP A 71 -28.56 -33.42 7.50
CA ASP A 71 -29.82 -32.77 7.05
C ASP A 71 -29.88 -31.28 7.26
N ARG A 72 -28.84 -30.67 7.85
CA ARG A 72 -28.78 -29.25 8.16
C ARG A 72 -28.61 -28.42 6.89
N CYS A 73 -29.36 -27.34 6.81
CA CYS A 73 -29.21 -26.33 5.77
C CYS A 73 -28.25 -25.24 6.28
N VAL A 74 -27.09 -25.11 5.66
CA VAL A 74 -26.06 -24.15 6.07
C VAL A 74 -25.70 -23.26 4.89
N TYR A 75 -25.84 -21.93 5.08
CA TYR A 75 -25.55 -20.93 4.07
C TYR A 75 -24.16 -21.15 3.44
N GLY A 76 -24.13 -21.09 2.12
CA GLY A 76 -22.88 -21.14 1.35
C GLY A 76 -22.18 -22.50 1.33
N ILE A 77 -22.72 -23.53 2.02
CA ILE A 77 -22.22 -24.90 2.00
C ILE A 77 -23.11 -25.79 1.13
N ASN A 78 -24.41 -25.85 1.45
CA ASN A 78 -25.43 -26.64 0.74
C ASN A 78 -26.69 -25.82 0.40
N THR A 79 -26.55 -24.51 0.22
CA THR A 79 -27.58 -23.58 -0.25
C THR A 79 -27.08 -22.76 -1.43
N GLY A 80 -27.99 -22.10 -2.15
CA GLY A 80 -27.65 -20.99 -3.05
C GLY A 80 -27.00 -19.81 -2.30
N PHE A 81 -26.61 -18.76 -3.04
CA PHE A 81 -25.88 -17.62 -2.50
C PHE A 81 -26.72 -16.33 -2.54
N GLY A 82 -26.40 -15.38 -1.66
CA GLY A 82 -27.08 -14.10 -1.58
C GLY A 82 -28.61 -14.27 -1.43
N PRO A 83 -29.42 -13.64 -2.28
CA PRO A 83 -30.88 -13.75 -2.21
C PRO A 83 -31.42 -15.17 -2.52
N LEU A 84 -30.60 -16.09 -2.99
CA LEU A 84 -30.95 -17.48 -3.28
C LEU A 84 -30.64 -18.45 -2.12
N CYS A 85 -30.34 -17.94 -0.95
CA CYS A 85 -29.92 -18.74 0.22
C CYS A 85 -31.00 -19.71 0.76
N ASP A 86 -32.25 -19.54 0.42
CA ASP A 86 -33.37 -20.42 0.82
C ASP A 86 -33.47 -21.69 -0.02
N THR A 87 -32.69 -21.83 -1.10
CA THR A 87 -32.71 -22.97 -1.99
C THR A 87 -31.64 -24.00 -1.57
N LYS A 88 -32.07 -25.20 -1.10
CA LYS A 88 -31.18 -26.31 -0.80
C LYS A 88 -30.65 -26.94 -2.10
N ILE A 89 -29.35 -27.15 -2.17
CA ILE A 89 -28.64 -27.76 -3.31
C ILE A 89 -28.24 -29.19 -2.93
N SER A 90 -28.43 -30.11 -3.87
CA SER A 90 -28.03 -31.52 -3.66
C SER A 90 -26.52 -31.67 -3.65
N ALA A 91 -26.02 -32.75 -3.02
CA ALA A 91 -24.59 -33.03 -2.96
C ALA A 91 -23.97 -33.19 -4.37
N ASP A 92 -24.71 -33.80 -5.30
CA ASP A 92 -24.27 -34.04 -6.69
C ASP A 92 -24.16 -32.73 -7.50
N GLU A 93 -24.93 -31.71 -7.15
CA GLU A 93 -24.93 -30.41 -7.84
C GLU A 93 -23.94 -29.39 -7.21
N THR A 94 -23.36 -29.72 -6.06
CA THR A 94 -22.54 -28.78 -5.29
C THR A 94 -21.30 -28.34 -6.07
N ALA A 95 -20.60 -29.26 -6.75
CA ALA A 95 -19.41 -28.90 -7.56
C ALA A 95 -19.79 -27.95 -8.70
N GLN A 96 -20.91 -28.21 -9.39
CA GLN A 96 -21.43 -27.33 -10.44
C GLN A 96 -21.81 -25.95 -9.88
N LEU A 97 -22.40 -25.90 -8.69
CA LEU A 97 -22.73 -24.64 -8.01
C LEU A 97 -21.47 -23.80 -7.73
N GLN A 98 -20.39 -24.40 -7.20
CA GLN A 98 -19.14 -23.71 -6.92
C GLN A 98 -18.48 -23.21 -8.21
N TYR A 99 -18.48 -24.02 -9.28
CA TYR A 99 -17.99 -23.62 -10.60
C TYR A 99 -18.80 -22.42 -11.15
N ASN A 100 -20.13 -22.52 -11.15
CA ASN A 100 -21.02 -21.46 -11.63
C ASN A 100 -20.83 -20.15 -10.85
N LEU A 101 -20.60 -20.24 -9.54
CA LEU A 101 -20.30 -19.08 -8.70
C LEU A 101 -19.08 -18.33 -9.23
N ILE A 102 -17.97 -19.02 -9.46
CA ILE A 102 -16.73 -18.39 -9.94
C ILE A 102 -16.94 -17.73 -11.31
N ILE A 103 -17.46 -18.47 -12.29
CA ILE A 103 -17.57 -17.94 -13.66
C ILE A 103 -18.58 -16.79 -13.78
N SER A 104 -19.67 -16.80 -12.98
CA SER A 104 -20.67 -15.73 -13.01
C SER A 104 -20.22 -14.46 -12.30
N HIS A 105 -19.22 -14.54 -11.41
CA HIS A 105 -18.68 -13.40 -10.65
C HIS A 105 -17.41 -12.82 -11.27
N ALA A 106 -16.79 -13.49 -12.25
CA ALA A 106 -15.60 -13.01 -12.96
C ALA A 106 -16.00 -11.96 -14.03
N VAL A 107 -16.51 -10.83 -13.58
CA VAL A 107 -17.10 -9.75 -14.41
C VAL A 107 -16.37 -8.42 -14.26
N GLY A 108 -15.13 -8.43 -13.74
CA GLY A 108 -14.29 -7.26 -13.62
C GLY A 108 -13.97 -6.64 -14.98
N VAL A 109 -13.77 -5.32 -15.02
CA VAL A 109 -13.47 -4.54 -16.22
C VAL A 109 -12.27 -3.61 -16.01
N GLY A 110 -11.84 -2.93 -17.05
CA GLY A 110 -10.68 -2.05 -17.05
C GLY A 110 -9.39 -2.78 -17.39
N LYS A 111 -8.26 -2.09 -17.21
CA LYS A 111 -6.94 -2.69 -17.43
C LYS A 111 -6.59 -3.69 -16.31
N PRO A 112 -5.70 -4.65 -16.57
CA PRO A 112 -5.12 -5.47 -15.51
C PRO A 112 -4.44 -4.62 -14.44
N ILE A 113 -4.58 -5.01 -13.17
CA ILE A 113 -3.71 -4.49 -12.10
C ILE A 113 -2.29 -5.03 -12.30
N ASP A 114 -1.29 -4.34 -11.76
CA ASP A 114 0.08 -4.82 -11.81
C ASP A 114 0.21 -6.19 -11.13
N LYS A 115 1.04 -7.06 -11.69
CA LYS A 115 1.26 -8.44 -11.25
C LYS A 115 1.52 -8.57 -9.75
N GLU A 116 2.23 -7.61 -9.15
CA GLU A 116 2.52 -7.63 -7.70
C GLU A 116 1.25 -7.53 -6.83
N PHE A 117 0.22 -6.78 -7.25
CA PHE A 117 -1.04 -6.75 -6.51
C PHE A 117 -1.70 -8.13 -6.49
N SER A 118 -1.72 -8.84 -7.64
CA SER A 118 -2.26 -10.20 -7.71
C SER A 118 -1.45 -11.16 -6.83
N LYS A 119 -0.12 -11.06 -6.78
CA LYS A 119 0.72 -11.85 -5.86
C LYS A 119 0.34 -11.60 -4.39
N ILE A 120 0.17 -10.33 -4.00
CA ILE A 120 -0.26 -9.99 -2.64
C ILE A 120 -1.64 -10.57 -2.34
N MET A 121 -2.59 -10.47 -3.28
CA MET A 121 -3.91 -11.09 -3.13
C MET A 121 -3.81 -12.60 -2.88
N MET A 122 -2.98 -13.32 -3.66
CA MET A 122 -2.76 -14.75 -3.49
C MET A 122 -2.18 -15.07 -2.10
N ILE A 123 -1.11 -14.36 -1.70
CA ILE A 123 -0.45 -14.56 -0.40
C ILE A 123 -1.42 -14.32 0.76
N ALA A 124 -2.16 -13.21 0.72
CA ALA A 124 -3.14 -12.87 1.74
C ALA A 124 -4.30 -13.89 1.78
N LYS A 125 -4.76 -14.39 0.61
CA LYS A 125 -5.79 -15.45 0.53
C LYS A 125 -5.27 -16.76 1.11
N VAL A 126 -4.08 -17.21 0.73
CA VAL A 126 -3.43 -18.41 1.30
C VAL A 126 -3.32 -18.29 2.80
N HIS A 127 -2.83 -17.12 3.30
CA HIS A 127 -2.67 -16.90 4.73
C HIS A 127 -4.00 -16.98 5.51
N ALA A 128 -5.04 -16.31 5.01
CA ALA A 128 -6.37 -16.32 5.63
C ALA A 128 -7.01 -17.73 5.64
N LEU A 129 -6.96 -18.44 4.51
CA LEU A 129 -7.53 -19.79 4.38
C LEU A 129 -6.77 -20.83 5.22
N SER A 130 -5.46 -20.67 5.37
CA SER A 130 -4.61 -21.58 6.16
C SER A 130 -4.88 -21.53 7.67
N LYS A 131 -5.65 -20.55 8.15
CA LYS A 131 -6.10 -20.50 9.55
C LYS A 131 -7.13 -21.59 9.90
N GLY A 132 -7.66 -22.31 8.91
CA GLY A 132 -8.52 -23.49 9.13
C GLY A 132 -9.94 -23.19 9.59
N PHE A 133 -10.53 -22.07 9.19
CA PHE A 133 -11.92 -21.69 9.49
C PHE A 133 -12.83 -21.65 8.26
N SER A 134 -12.27 -21.80 7.07
CA SER A 134 -12.99 -21.58 5.81
C SER A 134 -13.54 -22.85 5.16
N GLY A 135 -13.08 -24.02 5.60
CA GLY A 135 -13.50 -25.30 5.03
C GLY A 135 -12.97 -25.61 3.63
N VAL A 136 -12.03 -24.82 3.13
CA VAL A 136 -11.36 -25.02 1.84
C VAL A 136 -10.34 -26.14 1.96
N SER A 137 -10.17 -26.96 0.89
CA SER A 137 -9.25 -28.09 0.88
C SER A 137 -7.78 -27.69 0.91
N LEU A 138 -6.95 -28.58 1.40
CA LEU A 138 -5.49 -28.42 1.36
C LEU A 138 -4.99 -28.34 -0.09
N GLU A 139 -5.57 -29.10 -1.01
CA GLU A 139 -5.22 -29.10 -2.43
C GLU A 139 -5.34 -27.71 -3.09
N VAL A 140 -6.44 -27.00 -2.82
CA VAL A 140 -6.66 -25.63 -3.33
C VAL A 140 -5.62 -24.67 -2.79
N ILE A 141 -5.30 -24.75 -1.50
CA ILE A 141 -4.30 -23.86 -0.87
C ILE A 141 -2.89 -24.18 -1.41
N GLU A 142 -2.52 -25.45 -1.50
CA GLU A 142 -1.24 -25.88 -2.07
C GLU A 142 -1.12 -25.50 -3.55
N ARG A 143 -2.22 -25.51 -4.33
CA ARG A 143 -2.21 -25.07 -5.72
C ARG A 143 -1.87 -23.58 -5.84
N PHE A 144 -2.40 -22.71 -4.99
CA PHE A 144 -1.99 -21.30 -4.97
C PHE A 144 -0.51 -21.12 -4.65
N ILE A 145 0.02 -21.88 -3.71
CA ILE A 145 1.44 -21.85 -3.35
C ILE A 145 2.31 -22.27 -4.55
N VAL A 146 1.97 -23.38 -5.20
CA VAL A 146 2.67 -23.87 -6.40
C VAL A 146 2.62 -22.83 -7.53
N MET A 147 1.49 -22.16 -7.72
CA MET A 147 1.36 -21.09 -8.73
C MET A 147 2.25 -19.88 -8.39
N LEU A 148 2.33 -19.48 -7.11
CA LEU A 148 3.25 -18.43 -6.67
C LEU A 148 4.72 -18.81 -6.94
N GLU A 149 5.13 -20.03 -6.57
CA GLU A 149 6.49 -20.56 -6.76
C GLU A 149 6.88 -20.63 -8.25
N LYS A 150 5.93 -20.93 -9.14
CA LYS A 150 6.13 -21.01 -10.58
C LYS A 150 5.92 -19.69 -11.30
N ASP A 151 5.64 -18.60 -10.58
CA ASP A 151 5.32 -17.27 -11.11
C ASP A 151 4.12 -17.26 -12.08
N ILE A 152 3.16 -18.18 -11.87
CA ILE A 152 1.87 -18.25 -12.59
C ILE A 152 0.87 -17.38 -11.84
N ILE A 153 0.74 -16.13 -12.23
CA ILE A 153 0.01 -15.12 -11.45
C ILE A 153 -1.27 -14.69 -12.18
N PRO A 154 -2.45 -14.81 -11.56
CA PRO A 154 -3.72 -14.46 -12.20
C PRO A 154 -3.76 -13.01 -12.69
N VAL A 155 -4.35 -12.78 -13.86
CA VAL A 155 -4.65 -11.45 -14.39
C VAL A 155 -6.00 -11.00 -13.81
N VAL A 156 -5.97 -9.90 -13.06
CA VAL A 156 -7.14 -9.36 -12.37
C VAL A 156 -7.45 -7.96 -12.91
N PRO A 157 -8.65 -7.67 -13.39
CA PRO A 157 -9.08 -6.33 -13.80
C PRO A 157 -9.19 -5.36 -12.60
N GLU A 158 -8.93 -4.08 -12.86
CA GLU A 158 -8.87 -3.06 -11.79
C GLU A 158 -10.23 -2.61 -11.24
N GLN A 159 -11.36 -2.90 -11.91
CA GLN A 159 -12.69 -2.39 -11.57
C GLN A 159 -13.71 -3.51 -11.51
N GLY A 160 -14.75 -3.33 -10.68
CA GLY A 160 -15.90 -4.24 -10.58
C GLY A 160 -16.29 -4.63 -9.17
N SER A 161 -15.52 -4.24 -8.13
CA SER A 161 -15.87 -4.48 -6.72
C SER A 161 -16.48 -3.24 -6.09
N VAL A 162 -17.55 -3.43 -5.35
CA VAL A 162 -18.15 -2.43 -4.45
C VAL A 162 -17.83 -2.72 -2.97
N GLY A 163 -17.10 -3.83 -2.71
CA GLY A 163 -16.75 -4.24 -1.36
C GLY A 163 -17.95 -4.68 -0.50
N ALA A 164 -18.95 -5.30 -1.12
CA ALA A 164 -20.16 -5.79 -0.48
C ALA A 164 -19.90 -7.06 0.35
N SER A 165 -19.77 -8.20 -0.31
CA SER A 165 -19.28 -9.46 0.27
C SER A 165 -17.76 -9.57 0.17
N GLY A 166 -17.05 -8.45 0.38
CA GLY A 166 -15.67 -8.26 0.02
C GLY A 166 -15.50 -8.02 -1.48
N ASP A 167 -14.40 -8.50 -2.03
CA ASP A 167 -13.93 -8.21 -3.39
C ASP A 167 -14.33 -9.31 -4.40
N LEU A 168 -15.63 -9.63 -4.52
CA LEU A 168 -16.13 -10.78 -5.28
C LEU A 168 -15.57 -10.86 -6.70
N ALA A 169 -15.74 -9.81 -7.52
CA ALA A 169 -15.31 -9.85 -8.91
C ALA A 169 -13.77 -9.98 -9.06
N PRO A 170 -12.93 -9.16 -8.42
CA PRO A 170 -11.48 -9.34 -8.45
C PRO A 170 -11.02 -10.72 -7.96
N LEU A 171 -11.60 -11.22 -6.86
CA LEU A 171 -11.25 -12.54 -6.34
C LEU A 171 -11.73 -13.67 -7.25
N SER A 172 -12.84 -13.51 -7.97
CA SER A 172 -13.24 -14.48 -8.98
C SER A 172 -12.23 -14.57 -10.11
N HIS A 173 -11.73 -13.43 -10.61
CA HIS A 173 -10.62 -13.43 -11.58
C HIS A 173 -9.34 -14.05 -11.02
N LEU A 174 -9.03 -13.83 -9.73
CA LEU A 174 -7.90 -14.48 -9.06
C LEU A 174 -7.99 -16.01 -9.05
N VAL A 175 -9.23 -16.54 -8.99
CA VAL A 175 -9.54 -17.96 -8.84
C VAL A 175 -9.69 -18.68 -10.19
N LEU A 176 -10.09 -18.00 -11.26
CA LEU A 176 -10.28 -18.60 -12.59
C LEU A 176 -9.14 -19.55 -12.99
N PRO A 177 -7.84 -19.24 -12.76
CA PRO A 177 -6.75 -20.12 -13.14
C PRO A 177 -6.72 -21.47 -12.41
N LEU A 178 -7.31 -21.59 -11.21
CA LEU A 178 -7.46 -22.88 -10.56
C LEU A 178 -8.35 -23.84 -11.36
N LEU A 179 -9.30 -23.28 -12.10
CA LEU A 179 -10.26 -24.01 -12.96
C LEU A 179 -9.75 -24.17 -14.41
N GLY A 180 -8.53 -23.74 -14.71
CA GLY A 180 -7.99 -23.72 -16.08
C GLY A 180 -8.54 -22.60 -16.96
N LEU A 181 -9.19 -21.59 -16.37
CA LEU A 181 -9.86 -20.50 -17.07
C LEU A 181 -9.11 -19.17 -16.89
N GLY A 182 -9.47 -18.17 -17.71
CA GLY A 182 -8.90 -16.83 -17.64
C GLY A 182 -7.45 -16.77 -18.09
N GLN A 183 -6.75 -15.72 -17.65
CA GLN A 183 -5.39 -15.41 -18.08
C GLN A 183 -4.44 -15.31 -16.89
N VAL A 184 -3.17 -15.56 -17.13
CA VAL A 184 -2.10 -15.47 -16.13
C VAL A 184 -0.88 -14.74 -16.67
N TRP A 185 -0.20 -14.02 -15.79
CA TRP A 185 1.15 -13.52 -16.00
C TRP A 185 2.15 -14.67 -15.82
N VAL A 186 3.10 -14.80 -16.76
CA VAL A 186 4.32 -15.59 -16.63
C VAL A 186 5.49 -14.69 -17.03
N GLY A 187 6.37 -14.37 -16.13
CA GLY A 187 7.31 -13.26 -16.34
C GLY A 187 6.55 -11.94 -16.51
N ASN A 188 6.77 -11.25 -17.63
CA ASN A 188 6.11 -9.98 -17.95
C ASN A 188 5.05 -10.10 -19.06
N GLU A 189 4.68 -11.31 -19.44
CA GLU A 189 3.74 -11.59 -20.53
C GLU A 189 2.47 -12.25 -20.00
N ILE A 190 1.37 -12.08 -20.73
CA ILE A 190 0.06 -12.65 -20.39
C ILE A 190 -0.22 -13.82 -21.33
N PHE A 191 -0.68 -14.93 -20.76
CA PHE A 191 -1.02 -16.16 -21.47
C PHE A 191 -2.40 -16.66 -21.05
N GLU A 192 -3.03 -17.49 -21.89
CA GLU A 192 -4.22 -18.25 -21.51
C GLU A 192 -3.85 -19.30 -20.46
N THR A 193 -4.64 -19.39 -19.41
CA THR A 193 -4.34 -20.26 -18.27
C THR A 193 -4.19 -21.72 -18.67
N ALA A 194 -5.09 -22.24 -19.54
CA ALA A 194 -5.06 -23.64 -19.95
C ALA A 194 -3.71 -24.07 -20.54
N GLU A 195 -3.13 -23.23 -21.40
CA GLU A 195 -1.83 -23.50 -22.01
C GLU A 195 -0.69 -23.54 -20.97
N VAL A 196 -0.75 -22.65 -19.97
CA VAL A 196 0.27 -22.57 -18.94
C VAL A 196 0.17 -23.75 -17.98
N LEU A 197 -1.04 -24.16 -17.60
CA LEU A 197 -1.25 -25.33 -16.77
C LEU A 197 -0.75 -26.60 -17.45
N GLU A 198 -1.11 -26.82 -18.73
CA GLU A 198 -0.64 -27.97 -19.52
C GLU A 198 0.90 -28.04 -19.55
N LYS A 199 1.57 -26.92 -19.88
CA LYS A 199 3.05 -26.84 -19.91
C LYS A 199 3.71 -27.15 -18.55
N ASN A 200 2.98 -26.94 -17.46
CA ASN A 200 3.47 -27.19 -16.10
C ASN A 200 2.99 -28.52 -15.50
N ASN A 201 2.28 -29.36 -16.27
CA ASN A 201 1.65 -30.62 -15.80
C ASN A 201 0.73 -30.40 -14.60
N LEU A 202 -0.08 -29.32 -14.64
CA LEU A 202 -1.07 -28.98 -13.63
C LEU A 202 -2.47 -29.16 -14.22
N GLU A 203 -3.26 -30.07 -13.65
CA GLU A 203 -4.65 -30.23 -14.07
C GLU A 203 -5.55 -29.17 -13.41
N PRO A 204 -6.60 -28.68 -14.12
CA PRO A 204 -7.63 -27.87 -13.48
C PRO A 204 -8.26 -28.55 -12.28
N LEU A 205 -8.56 -27.78 -11.23
CA LEU A 205 -9.20 -28.30 -10.02
C LEU A 205 -10.73 -28.35 -10.17
N VAL A 206 -11.33 -29.33 -9.49
CA VAL A 206 -12.78 -29.39 -9.28
C VAL A 206 -13.07 -28.95 -7.86
N LEU A 207 -13.78 -27.83 -7.69
CA LEU A 207 -14.06 -27.26 -6.38
C LEU A 207 -15.14 -28.06 -5.64
N GLY A 208 -14.86 -28.38 -4.38
CA GLY A 208 -15.78 -29.00 -3.46
C GLY A 208 -16.74 -28.00 -2.77
N PRO A 209 -17.62 -28.50 -1.87
CA PRO A 209 -18.55 -27.66 -1.12
C PRO A 209 -17.84 -26.51 -0.40
N LYS A 210 -18.41 -25.31 -0.44
CA LYS A 210 -17.91 -24.06 0.15
C LYS A 210 -16.62 -23.48 -0.49
N GLU A 211 -15.88 -24.24 -1.26
CA GLU A 211 -14.58 -23.79 -1.76
C GLU A 211 -14.69 -22.56 -2.65
N GLY A 212 -15.65 -22.53 -3.59
CA GLY A 212 -15.88 -21.37 -4.44
C GLY A 212 -16.19 -20.11 -3.61
N LEU A 213 -17.11 -20.21 -2.65
CA LEU A 213 -17.45 -19.07 -1.79
C LEU A 213 -16.27 -18.65 -0.90
N GLY A 214 -15.55 -19.58 -0.27
CA GLY A 214 -14.38 -19.28 0.55
C GLY A 214 -13.27 -18.58 -0.23
N LEU A 215 -13.14 -18.90 -1.51
CA LEU A 215 -12.14 -18.32 -2.40
C LEU A 215 -12.45 -16.89 -2.82
N ILE A 216 -13.71 -16.58 -3.15
CA ILE A 216 -14.07 -15.24 -3.66
C ILE A 216 -14.57 -14.27 -2.60
N ASN A 217 -14.92 -14.76 -1.41
CA ASN A 217 -15.37 -13.95 -0.29
C ASN A 217 -14.18 -13.42 0.50
N GLY A 218 -14.13 -12.13 0.77
CA GLY A 218 -13.03 -11.47 1.52
C GLY A 218 -12.49 -10.21 0.88
N THR A 219 -11.51 -9.59 1.51
CA THR A 219 -11.04 -8.22 1.27
C THR A 219 -9.63 -8.14 0.64
N GLN A 220 -9.15 -9.22 0.02
CA GLN A 220 -7.75 -9.32 -0.41
C GLN A 220 -7.37 -8.34 -1.51
N PHE A 221 -8.30 -7.88 -2.35
CA PHE A 221 -8.03 -6.85 -3.35
C PHE A 221 -7.81 -5.48 -2.69
N ILE A 222 -8.70 -5.09 -1.78
CA ILE A 222 -8.57 -3.85 -0.99
C ILE A 222 -7.27 -3.89 -0.19
N LEU A 223 -6.97 -5.01 0.46
CA LEU A 223 -5.75 -5.23 1.25
C LEU A 223 -4.48 -5.16 0.39
N ALA A 224 -4.49 -5.70 -0.83
CA ALA A 224 -3.35 -5.61 -1.74
C ALA A 224 -3.03 -4.15 -2.10
N HIS A 225 -4.07 -3.34 -2.34
CA HIS A 225 -3.91 -1.90 -2.56
C HIS A 225 -3.36 -1.18 -1.31
N ALA A 226 -3.78 -1.58 -0.11
CA ALA A 226 -3.26 -1.03 1.14
C ALA A 226 -1.77 -1.38 1.33
N ILE A 227 -1.37 -2.63 1.13
CA ILE A 227 0.01 -3.11 1.32
C ILE A 227 0.97 -2.43 0.34
N LYS A 228 0.63 -2.39 -0.96
CA LYS A 228 1.46 -1.69 -1.97
C LYS A 228 1.51 -0.18 -1.71
N GLY A 229 0.40 0.39 -1.31
CA GLY A 229 0.35 1.79 -0.93
C GLY A 229 1.19 2.08 0.31
N LEU A 230 1.18 1.25 1.35
CA LEU A 230 2.03 1.38 2.55
C LEU A 230 3.52 1.32 2.20
N GLU A 231 3.93 0.37 1.36
CA GLU A 231 5.33 0.26 0.89
C GLU A 231 5.83 1.57 0.25
N LYS A 232 5.01 2.16 -0.61
CA LYS A 232 5.34 3.41 -1.30
C LYS A 232 5.24 4.62 -0.37
N PHE A 233 4.23 4.67 0.48
CA PHE A 233 3.99 5.77 1.40
C PHE A 233 5.10 5.89 2.44
N GLU A 234 5.58 4.77 3.00
CA GLU A 234 6.69 4.74 3.96
C GLU A 234 7.94 5.42 3.39
N TYR A 235 8.33 5.07 2.17
CA TYR A 235 9.48 5.67 1.50
C TYR A 235 9.25 7.15 1.16
N LEU A 236 8.06 7.50 0.66
CA LEU A 236 7.75 8.88 0.28
C LEU A 236 7.65 9.82 1.49
N LEU A 237 7.23 9.34 2.67
CA LEU A 237 7.31 10.10 3.92
C LEU A 237 8.76 10.49 4.26
N ASP A 238 9.66 9.53 4.13
CA ASP A 238 11.08 9.76 4.42
C ASP A 238 11.74 10.65 3.36
N LEU A 239 11.38 10.47 2.10
CA LEU A 239 11.83 11.31 0.99
C LEU A 239 11.30 12.75 1.13
N ALA A 240 10.04 12.95 1.53
CA ALA A 240 9.46 14.27 1.74
C ALA A 240 10.21 15.06 2.82
N ASP A 241 10.62 14.41 3.92
CA ASP A 241 11.43 15.07 4.95
C ASP A 241 12.80 15.50 4.41
N MET A 242 13.47 14.64 3.64
CA MET A 242 14.76 14.94 3.01
C MET A 242 14.62 16.08 1.98
N THR A 243 13.59 16.01 1.15
CA THR A 243 13.30 17.03 0.14
C THR A 243 13.01 18.41 0.79
N ALA A 244 12.23 18.42 1.89
CA ALA A 244 11.98 19.63 2.67
C ALA A 244 13.26 20.20 3.28
N ALA A 245 14.17 19.37 3.76
CA ALA A 245 15.46 19.81 4.27
C ALA A 245 16.33 20.41 3.16
N MET A 246 16.34 19.80 1.98
CA MET A 246 17.06 20.31 0.81
C MET A 246 16.50 21.66 0.34
N SER A 247 15.17 21.81 0.33
CA SER A 247 14.49 23.08 0.03
C SER A 247 14.80 24.16 1.06
N LEU A 248 14.85 23.80 2.36
CA LEU A 248 15.20 24.72 3.44
C LEU A 248 16.64 25.22 3.32
N GLU A 249 17.58 24.35 2.97
CA GLU A 249 18.97 24.71 2.65
C GLU A 249 19.02 25.69 1.47
N ALA A 250 18.33 25.40 0.37
CA ALA A 250 18.25 26.27 -0.80
C ALA A 250 17.63 27.63 -0.48
N TYR A 251 16.61 27.67 0.37
CA TYR A 251 15.91 28.89 0.80
C TYR A 251 16.69 29.65 1.89
N ARG A 252 17.70 29.04 2.51
CA ARG A 252 18.38 29.51 3.72
C ARG A 252 17.38 29.75 4.85
N GLY A 253 16.59 28.71 5.17
CA GLY A 253 15.65 28.71 6.27
C GLY A 253 16.30 28.41 7.61
N SER A 254 15.55 28.62 8.72
CA SER A 254 16.01 28.36 10.08
C SER A 254 15.77 26.92 10.51
N ALA A 255 16.75 26.30 11.18
CA ALA A 255 16.60 25.01 11.83
C ALA A 255 15.92 25.09 13.22
N SER A 256 15.69 26.29 13.75
CA SER A 256 15.13 26.46 15.10
C SER A 256 13.73 25.90 15.30
N PRO A 257 12.82 25.87 14.29
CA PRO A 257 11.50 25.23 14.43
C PRO A 257 11.54 23.72 14.66
N PHE A 258 12.69 23.06 14.48
CA PHE A 258 12.86 21.62 14.64
C PHE A 258 13.47 21.21 15.99
N LYS A 259 13.76 22.20 16.87
CA LYS A 259 14.33 21.93 18.19
C LYS A 259 13.38 21.07 19.04
N LYS A 260 13.96 20.11 19.74
CA LYS A 260 13.25 19.08 20.53
C LYS A 260 12.28 19.69 21.55
N GLU A 261 12.67 20.78 22.21
CA GLU A 261 11.91 21.46 23.25
C GLU A 261 10.53 21.91 22.73
N LEU A 262 10.44 22.38 21.48
CA LEU A 262 9.18 22.78 20.86
C LEU A 262 8.22 21.60 20.68
N HIS A 263 8.75 20.42 20.36
CA HIS A 263 7.94 19.23 20.09
C HIS A 263 7.65 18.42 21.36
N ASP A 264 8.41 18.61 22.45
CA ASP A 264 8.12 17.97 23.73
C ASP A 264 6.90 18.57 24.43
N ILE A 265 6.67 19.88 24.27
CA ILE A 265 5.49 20.56 24.84
C ILE A 265 4.20 20.34 24.03
N ARG A 266 4.31 19.78 22.81
CA ARG A 266 3.19 19.34 21.96
C ARG A 266 3.49 17.95 21.39
N PRO A 267 3.36 16.87 22.20
CA PRO A 267 4.03 15.60 22.00
C PRO A 267 3.34 14.65 21.01
N PHE A 268 3.08 15.09 19.79
CA PHE A 268 2.67 14.20 18.71
C PHE A 268 3.87 13.43 18.15
N GLU A 269 3.83 12.11 18.20
CA GLU A 269 4.97 11.25 17.83
C GLU A 269 5.42 11.46 16.38
N GLY A 270 4.49 11.59 15.43
CA GLY A 270 4.83 11.92 14.04
C GLY A 270 5.61 13.23 13.93
N SER A 271 5.19 14.29 14.64
CA SER A 271 5.88 15.59 14.64
C SER A 271 7.27 15.50 15.25
N LYS A 272 7.43 14.79 16.37
CA LYS A 272 8.75 14.54 17.00
C LYS A 272 9.69 13.81 16.07
N LYS A 273 9.20 12.76 15.38
CA LYS A 273 9.98 11.98 14.42
C LYS A 273 10.47 12.88 13.28
N VAL A 274 9.59 13.67 12.69
CA VAL A 274 9.96 14.59 11.59
C VAL A 274 10.95 15.65 12.06
N ALA A 275 10.71 16.30 13.20
CA ALA A 275 11.63 17.30 13.75
C ALA A 275 13.05 16.74 13.98
N ALA A 276 13.15 15.55 14.56
CA ALA A 276 14.41 14.87 14.76
C ALA A 276 15.12 14.52 13.43
N ARG A 277 14.37 14.11 12.40
CA ARG A 277 14.90 13.83 11.06
C ARG A 277 15.40 15.12 10.39
N MET A 278 14.62 16.21 10.46
CA MET A 278 15.04 17.52 9.93
C MET A 278 16.36 17.97 10.55
N LEU A 279 16.52 17.90 11.87
CA LEU A 279 17.79 18.25 12.53
C LEU A 279 18.96 17.38 12.08
N LYS A 280 18.74 16.09 11.81
CA LYS A 280 19.79 15.21 11.29
C LYS A 280 20.18 15.56 9.86
N PHE A 281 19.20 15.84 8.98
CA PHE A 281 19.45 16.27 7.61
C PHE A 281 20.22 17.60 7.55
N LEU A 282 19.98 18.52 8.47
CA LEU A 282 20.56 19.86 8.49
C LEU A 282 21.86 19.95 9.31
N LYS A 283 22.33 18.84 9.90
CA LYS A 283 23.48 18.83 10.83
C LYS A 283 24.77 19.27 10.14
N ASN A 284 25.46 20.23 10.75
CA ASN A 284 26.76 20.74 10.30
C ASN A 284 26.73 21.36 8.88
N SER A 285 25.64 22.02 8.50
CA SER A 285 25.53 22.75 7.25
C SER A 285 26.28 24.09 7.35
N GLU A 286 27.31 24.26 6.50
CA GLU A 286 28.01 25.56 6.35
C GLU A 286 27.08 26.63 5.78
N ASN A 287 26.20 26.22 4.85
CA ASN A 287 25.25 27.13 4.21
C ASN A 287 24.25 27.72 5.23
N LEU A 288 23.77 26.94 6.19
CA LEU A 288 22.90 27.45 7.26
C LEU A 288 23.66 28.28 8.29
N GLN A 289 24.89 27.90 8.66
CA GLN A 289 25.72 28.66 9.58
C GLN A 289 26.07 30.05 9.02
N ALA A 290 26.34 30.14 7.71
CA ALA A 290 26.59 31.40 7.03
C ALA A 290 25.38 32.36 7.03
N HIS A 291 24.22 31.93 7.52
CA HIS A 291 22.98 32.70 7.55
C HIS A 291 22.38 32.85 8.96
N GLU A 292 23.12 32.51 10.02
CA GLU A 292 22.62 32.61 11.41
C GLU A 292 22.26 34.05 11.83
N GLU A 293 22.93 35.07 11.30
CA GLU A 293 22.67 36.50 11.57
C GLU A 293 21.69 37.12 10.57
N CYS A 294 20.61 36.45 10.24
CA CYS A 294 19.61 36.89 9.27
C CYS A 294 18.60 37.88 9.91
N GLU A 295 18.28 38.98 9.22
CA GLU A 295 17.23 39.92 9.63
C GLU A 295 15.80 39.35 9.57
N ARG A 296 15.62 38.16 8.98
CA ARG A 296 14.32 37.50 8.85
C ARG A 296 13.85 36.98 10.20
N VAL A 297 12.74 37.49 10.70
CA VAL A 297 12.17 37.11 12.00
C VAL A 297 11.72 35.65 12.02
N GLN A 298 11.09 35.16 10.93
CA GLN A 298 10.65 33.77 10.81
C GLN A 298 10.42 33.37 9.36
N ASP A 299 10.50 32.05 9.11
CA ASP A 299 10.24 31.46 7.81
C ASP A 299 8.73 31.31 7.51
N PRO A 300 8.34 31.21 6.23
CA PRO A 300 6.99 30.81 5.84
C PRO A 300 6.60 29.44 6.43
N TYR A 301 5.30 29.20 6.56
CA TYR A 301 4.77 27.99 7.18
C TYR A 301 5.24 26.70 6.50
N SER A 302 5.32 26.69 5.16
CA SER A 302 5.78 25.51 4.42
C SER A 302 7.23 25.10 4.73
N MET A 303 8.05 26.02 5.26
CA MET A 303 9.41 25.75 5.73
C MET A 303 9.44 25.38 7.22
N ARG A 304 8.75 26.13 8.08
CA ARG A 304 8.85 25.94 9.54
C ARG A 304 7.82 24.98 10.15
N CYS A 305 6.71 24.70 9.45
CA CYS A 305 5.67 23.78 9.93
C CYS A 305 5.79 22.37 9.35
N VAL A 306 6.94 22.02 8.77
CA VAL A 306 7.22 20.67 8.27
C VAL A 306 6.91 19.58 9.32
N PRO A 307 7.32 19.70 10.60
CA PRO A 307 7.03 18.68 11.60
C PRO A 307 5.53 18.49 11.85
N GLN A 308 4.75 19.55 11.81
CA GLN A 308 3.30 19.49 12.08
C GLN A 308 2.55 18.83 10.92
N VAL A 309 2.90 19.16 9.68
CA VAL A 309 2.21 18.66 8.47
C VAL A 309 2.66 17.25 8.13
N HIS A 310 3.97 17.01 7.95
CA HIS A 310 4.49 15.68 7.68
C HIS A 310 4.22 14.71 8.83
N GLY A 311 4.25 15.22 10.09
CA GLY A 311 3.93 14.44 11.27
C GLY A 311 2.48 13.94 11.31
N ALA A 312 1.52 14.75 10.83
CA ALA A 312 0.14 14.32 10.68
C ALA A 312 0.01 13.18 9.66
N SER A 313 0.72 13.29 8.54
CA SER A 313 0.75 12.23 7.52
C SER A 313 1.41 10.94 8.03
N ARG A 314 2.44 11.03 8.90
CA ARG A 314 3.03 9.85 9.56
C ARG A 314 2.05 9.17 10.51
N ASN A 315 1.23 9.93 11.24
CA ASN A 315 0.21 9.35 12.10
C ASN A 315 -0.88 8.62 11.28
N ALA A 316 -1.25 9.15 10.12
CA ALA A 316 -2.18 8.49 9.19
C ALA A 316 -1.58 7.19 8.61
N PHE A 317 -0.28 7.19 8.29
CA PHE A 317 0.45 5.99 7.88
C PHE A 317 0.41 4.89 8.94
N GLU A 318 0.73 5.22 10.20
CA GLU A 318 0.71 4.24 11.30
C GLU A 318 -0.72 3.69 11.52
N HIS A 319 -1.74 4.53 11.38
CA HIS A 319 -3.13 4.08 11.47
C HIS A 319 -3.48 3.08 10.35
N LEU A 320 -3.19 3.41 9.09
CA LEU A 320 -3.43 2.49 7.96
C LEU A 320 -2.64 1.19 8.12
N LYS A 321 -1.38 1.27 8.58
CA LYS A 321 -0.53 0.09 8.82
C LYS A 321 -1.17 -0.87 9.81
N ILE A 322 -1.60 -0.36 10.99
CA ILE A 322 -2.25 -1.18 12.02
C ILE A 322 -3.51 -1.87 11.45
N MET A 323 -4.33 -1.13 10.71
CA MET A 323 -5.56 -1.68 10.12
C MET A 323 -5.25 -2.74 9.05
N ALA A 324 -4.30 -2.49 8.16
CA ALA A 324 -3.91 -3.43 7.11
C ALA A 324 -3.26 -4.71 7.67
N GLU A 325 -2.40 -4.60 8.67
CA GLU A 325 -1.77 -5.77 9.33
C GLU A 325 -2.80 -6.57 10.14
N THR A 326 -3.81 -5.92 10.74
CA THR A 326 -4.92 -6.62 11.39
C THR A 326 -5.75 -7.39 10.38
N GLU A 327 -6.12 -6.75 9.25
CA GLU A 327 -6.89 -7.38 8.17
C GLU A 327 -6.12 -8.55 7.53
N LEU A 328 -4.82 -8.39 7.29
CA LEU A 328 -3.93 -9.41 6.75
C LEU A 328 -3.96 -10.69 7.60
N ASN A 329 -4.02 -10.54 8.91
CA ASN A 329 -4.01 -11.65 9.86
C ASN A 329 -5.41 -12.13 10.26
N SER A 330 -6.45 -11.70 9.55
CA SER A 330 -7.84 -12.04 9.84
C SER A 330 -8.38 -13.14 8.91
N VAL A 331 -9.48 -13.78 9.33
CA VAL A 331 -10.31 -14.63 8.49
C VAL A 331 -11.47 -13.79 7.97
N THR A 332 -11.50 -13.58 6.66
CA THR A 332 -12.36 -12.58 6.01
C THR A 332 -13.42 -13.16 5.10
N ASP A 333 -13.66 -14.48 5.15
CA ASP A 333 -14.75 -15.14 4.40
C ASP A 333 -15.98 -15.41 5.29
N ASN A 334 -17.03 -15.97 4.70
CA ASN A 334 -18.30 -16.30 5.34
C ASN A 334 -18.93 -17.53 4.64
N PRO A 335 -19.57 -18.42 5.38
CA PRO A 335 -19.62 -18.54 6.85
C PRO A 335 -18.31 -19.07 7.44
N ILE A 336 -18.08 -18.77 8.72
CA ILE A 336 -16.99 -19.35 9.50
C ILE A 336 -17.40 -20.73 10.00
N VAL A 337 -16.54 -21.72 9.84
CA VAL A 337 -16.77 -23.12 10.24
C VAL A 337 -15.95 -23.42 11.50
N LEU A 338 -16.60 -23.51 12.65
CA LEU A 338 -15.97 -23.82 13.93
C LEU A 338 -15.89 -25.34 14.17
N SER A 339 -16.96 -26.05 13.85
CA SER A 339 -17.05 -27.51 13.93
C SER A 339 -18.07 -28.04 12.91
N ALA A 340 -18.30 -29.36 12.88
CA ALA A 340 -19.38 -29.96 12.10
C ALA A 340 -20.77 -29.52 12.58
N GLU A 341 -20.90 -29.19 13.86
CA GLU A 341 -22.16 -28.80 14.52
C GLU A 341 -22.34 -27.28 14.49
N GLU A 342 -21.26 -26.49 14.39
CA GLU A 342 -21.31 -25.04 14.56
C GLU A 342 -20.65 -24.31 13.38
N SER A 343 -21.46 -23.51 12.70
CA SER A 343 -21.02 -22.53 11.70
C SER A 343 -21.71 -21.20 11.95
N ILE A 344 -20.98 -20.09 11.74
CA ILE A 344 -21.48 -18.75 12.01
C ILE A 344 -21.46 -17.96 10.71
N SER A 345 -22.63 -17.44 10.32
CA SER A 345 -22.73 -16.43 9.24
C SER A 345 -22.58 -15.02 9.83
N GLY A 346 -21.64 -14.27 9.33
CA GLY A 346 -21.29 -12.93 9.81
C GLY A 346 -20.87 -11.99 8.69
N GLY A 347 -20.19 -10.91 9.03
CA GLY A 347 -19.80 -9.85 8.11
C GLY A 347 -18.30 -9.61 8.02
N ASN A 348 -17.44 -10.59 8.31
CA ASN A 348 -15.97 -10.43 8.30
C ASN A 348 -15.42 -10.03 6.91
N PHE A 349 -16.16 -10.24 5.86
CA PHE A 349 -15.86 -9.83 4.49
C PHE A 349 -16.07 -8.33 4.23
N HIS A 350 -16.73 -7.59 5.12
CA HIS A 350 -17.12 -6.21 4.86
C HIS A 350 -15.92 -5.28 4.87
N GLY A 351 -15.61 -4.65 3.73
CA GLY A 351 -14.38 -3.88 3.53
C GLY A 351 -14.32 -2.51 4.22
N GLN A 352 -15.32 -2.12 5.05
CA GLN A 352 -15.38 -0.78 5.65
C GLN A 352 -14.17 -0.47 6.57
N LEU A 353 -13.66 -1.49 7.29
CA LEU A 353 -12.49 -1.35 8.15
C LEU A 353 -11.21 -0.99 7.38
N MET A 354 -11.18 -1.27 6.08
CA MET A 354 -10.08 -0.89 5.19
C MET A 354 -10.38 0.36 4.37
N ALA A 355 -11.65 0.57 3.97
CA ALA A 355 -12.05 1.69 3.12
C ALA A 355 -11.81 3.06 3.78
N MET A 356 -12.23 3.23 5.03
CA MET A 356 -12.06 4.49 5.77
C MET A 356 -10.58 4.85 6.02
N PRO A 357 -9.72 3.93 6.52
CA PRO A 357 -8.30 4.22 6.67
C PRO A 357 -7.59 4.55 5.36
N LEU A 358 -7.98 3.95 4.23
CA LEU A 358 -7.44 4.25 2.91
C LEU A 358 -7.81 5.65 2.44
N ASP A 359 -9.06 6.08 2.61
CA ASP A 359 -9.47 7.45 2.29
C ASP A 359 -8.77 8.47 3.21
N TYR A 360 -8.60 8.17 4.50
CA TYR A 360 -7.84 9.00 5.43
C TYR A 360 -6.35 9.11 5.03
N ALA A 361 -5.72 8.00 4.64
CA ALA A 361 -4.35 8.00 4.14
C ALA A 361 -4.23 8.77 2.82
N THR A 362 -5.24 8.72 1.95
CA THR A 362 -5.30 9.51 0.71
C THR A 362 -5.22 11.01 0.99
N LEU A 363 -5.98 11.51 1.98
CA LEU A 363 -5.89 12.90 2.45
C LEU A 363 -4.48 13.25 2.94
N ALA A 364 -3.87 12.37 3.71
CA ALA A 364 -2.54 12.58 4.28
C ALA A 364 -1.44 12.65 3.22
N VAL A 365 -1.53 11.85 2.15
CA VAL A 365 -0.61 11.88 1.01
C VAL A 365 -0.81 13.16 0.18
N ALA A 366 -2.07 13.56 -0.04
CA ALA A 366 -2.38 14.81 -0.74
C ALA A 366 -1.80 16.04 -0.02
N GLU A 367 -1.84 16.05 1.31
CA GLU A 367 -1.30 17.15 2.13
C GLU A 367 0.23 17.25 2.08
N LEU A 368 0.95 16.12 1.96
CA LEU A 368 2.38 16.14 1.67
C LEU A 368 2.67 16.81 0.32
N GLY A 369 1.83 16.55 -0.68
CA GLY A 369 1.92 17.22 -1.98
C GLY A 369 1.64 18.73 -1.88
N ASN A 370 0.62 19.11 -1.11
CA ASN A 370 0.27 20.52 -0.90
C ASN A 370 1.45 21.33 -0.33
N ILE A 371 2.05 20.87 0.76
CA ILE A 371 3.15 21.59 1.40
C ILE A 371 4.42 21.58 0.54
N SER A 372 4.67 20.50 -0.22
CA SER A 372 5.78 20.39 -1.17
C SER A 372 5.65 21.43 -2.29
N ASP A 373 4.48 21.54 -2.92
CA ASP A 373 4.22 22.56 -3.95
C ASP A 373 4.39 24.00 -3.42
N ARG A 374 3.98 24.26 -2.16
CA ARG A 374 4.22 25.59 -1.54
C ARG A 374 5.70 25.89 -1.39
N ARG A 375 6.55 24.93 -1.05
CA ARG A 375 8.00 25.13 -1.00
C ARG A 375 8.58 25.36 -2.40
N SER A 376 8.12 24.60 -3.39
CA SER A 376 8.49 24.79 -4.79
C SER A 376 8.18 26.21 -5.26
N TYR A 377 6.99 26.72 -4.95
CA TYR A 377 6.60 28.09 -5.27
C TYR A 377 7.53 29.14 -4.62
N LEU A 378 7.87 29.00 -3.32
CA LEU A 378 8.76 29.91 -2.61
C LEU A 378 10.16 29.99 -3.23
N LEU A 379 10.69 28.86 -3.73
CA LEU A 379 12.00 28.84 -4.38
C LEU A 379 12.05 29.63 -5.68
N LEU A 380 10.90 29.82 -6.36
CA LEU A 380 10.79 30.56 -7.63
C LEU A 380 10.63 32.06 -7.46
N GLU A 381 10.32 32.57 -6.27
CA GLU A 381 9.97 34.00 -6.06
C GLU A 381 11.12 34.98 -6.30
N GLY A 382 12.36 34.50 -6.37
CA GLY A 382 13.52 35.37 -6.52
C GLY A 382 13.87 36.16 -5.24
N LYS A 383 13.69 35.52 -4.08
CA LYS A 383 13.97 36.06 -2.75
C LYS A 383 15.25 35.48 -2.14
N TYR A 384 15.83 36.20 -1.19
CA TYR A 384 16.97 35.75 -0.38
C TYR A 384 18.18 35.30 -1.20
N GLY A 385 18.45 36.04 -2.31
CA GLY A 385 19.59 35.76 -3.19
C GLY A 385 19.38 34.58 -4.16
N LEU A 386 18.16 34.07 -4.30
CA LEU A 386 17.79 33.21 -5.43
C LEU A 386 17.33 34.08 -6.60
N PRO A 387 17.68 33.74 -7.85
CA PRO A 387 17.10 34.42 -9.01
C PRO A 387 15.64 34.00 -9.21
N ARG A 388 14.83 34.86 -9.80
CA ARG A 388 13.45 34.52 -10.19
C ARG A 388 13.46 33.31 -11.11
N LEU A 389 12.50 32.38 -10.88
CA LEU A 389 12.35 31.16 -11.67
C LEU A 389 13.61 30.29 -11.70
N LEU A 390 14.55 30.52 -10.76
CA LEU A 390 15.83 29.82 -10.62
C LEU A 390 16.69 29.85 -11.90
N THR A 391 16.62 30.94 -12.68
CA THR A 391 17.44 31.20 -13.88
C THR A 391 18.09 32.58 -13.83
N GLU A 392 19.35 32.70 -14.26
CA GLU A 392 20.08 33.96 -14.31
C GLU A 392 19.63 34.81 -15.50
N SER A 393 19.24 34.22 -16.61
CA SER A 393 18.82 34.87 -17.86
C SER A 393 17.30 34.95 -17.98
N SER A 394 16.61 35.45 -16.94
CA SER A 394 15.16 35.59 -16.92
C SER A 394 14.66 36.49 -18.03
N GLY A 395 13.67 36.05 -18.78
CA GLY A 395 13.11 36.76 -19.95
C GLY A 395 13.46 36.06 -21.26
N LEU A 396 14.72 35.73 -21.51
CA LEU A 396 15.13 34.86 -22.60
C LEU A 396 14.79 33.42 -22.22
N ASN A 397 15.09 33.02 -20.97
CA ASN A 397 14.76 31.74 -20.40
C ASN A 397 13.53 31.83 -19.49
N SER A 398 12.64 30.84 -19.57
CA SER A 398 11.49 30.64 -18.68
C SER A 398 11.88 29.97 -17.36
N GLY A 399 13.02 29.29 -17.33
CA GLY A 399 13.50 28.52 -16.18
C GLY A 399 12.46 27.50 -15.70
N PHE A 400 12.23 27.45 -14.40
CA PHE A 400 11.33 26.45 -13.80
C PHE A 400 9.87 26.91 -13.64
N MET A 401 9.41 27.90 -14.42
CA MET A 401 8.04 28.40 -14.35
C MET A 401 7.01 27.29 -14.60
N ILE A 402 7.13 26.56 -15.70
CA ILE A 402 6.13 25.57 -16.13
C ILE A 402 6.16 24.26 -15.33
N PRO A 403 7.30 23.71 -14.87
CA PRO A 403 7.27 22.60 -13.93
C PRO A 403 6.47 22.84 -12.66
N GLN A 404 6.43 24.09 -12.14
CA GLN A 404 5.56 24.41 -11.00
C GLN A 404 4.06 24.31 -11.37
N TYR A 405 3.68 24.64 -12.62
CA TYR A 405 2.29 24.44 -13.07
C TYR A 405 1.92 22.96 -13.07
N THR A 406 2.84 22.07 -13.45
CA THR A 406 2.64 20.62 -13.37
C THR A 406 2.39 20.18 -11.93
N SER A 407 3.20 20.64 -10.98
CA SER A 407 3.00 20.37 -9.55
C SER A 407 1.64 20.87 -9.06
N ALA A 408 1.27 22.10 -9.37
CA ALA A 408 -0.01 22.70 -8.98
C ALA A 408 -1.21 21.96 -9.58
N ALA A 409 -1.11 21.48 -10.83
CA ALA A 409 -2.14 20.68 -11.48
C ALA A 409 -2.35 19.35 -10.74
N LEU A 410 -1.25 18.65 -10.40
CA LEU A 410 -1.30 17.37 -9.67
C LEU A 410 -1.85 17.54 -8.25
N VAL A 411 -1.52 18.63 -7.57
CA VAL A 411 -2.09 18.97 -6.25
C VAL A 411 -3.60 19.17 -6.35
N THR A 412 -4.07 19.83 -7.39
CA THR A 412 -5.51 20.05 -7.62
C THR A 412 -6.21 18.75 -8.00
N GLU A 413 -5.59 17.89 -8.80
CA GLU A 413 -6.11 16.56 -9.10
C GLU A 413 -6.22 15.70 -7.84
N ASN A 414 -5.21 15.71 -6.96
CA ASN A 414 -5.25 15.02 -5.68
C ASN A 414 -6.46 15.45 -4.83
N LYS A 415 -6.83 16.72 -4.84
CA LYS A 415 -8.03 17.22 -4.16
C LYS A 415 -9.30 16.48 -4.63
N THR A 416 -9.45 16.24 -5.93
CA THR A 416 -10.61 15.50 -6.46
C THR A 416 -10.59 14.04 -6.03
N LEU A 417 -9.40 13.43 -5.94
CA LEU A 417 -9.21 12.05 -5.49
C LEU A 417 -9.42 11.89 -3.97
N CYS A 418 -9.33 12.97 -3.20
CA CYS A 418 -9.61 12.95 -1.76
C CYS A 418 -11.10 12.87 -1.41
N PHE A 419 -12.02 13.00 -2.38
CA PHE A 419 -13.44 12.78 -2.11
C PHE A 419 -13.64 11.33 -1.62
N PRO A 420 -14.12 11.09 -0.38
CA PRO A 420 -14.08 9.77 0.21
C PRO A 420 -15.05 8.81 -0.47
N ALA A 421 -14.55 7.71 -1.02
CA ALA A 421 -15.39 6.66 -1.59
C ALA A 421 -16.12 5.88 -0.50
N SER A 422 -15.49 5.73 0.67
CA SER A 422 -16.05 5.04 1.84
C SER A 422 -17.28 5.72 2.46
N ALA A 423 -17.60 6.94 2.04
CA ALA A 423 -18.79 7.68 2.47
C ALA A 423 -20.03 7.38 1.60
N ASP A 424 -19.86 6.61 0.52
CA ASP A 424 -20.95 6.20 -0.37
C ASP A 424 -21.35 4.74 -0.14
N SER A 425 -22.61 4.41 -0.39
CA SER A 425 -23.12 3.05 -0.34
C SER A 425 -24.32 2.91 -1.27
N ILE A 426 -24.31 1.87 -2.10
CA ILE A 426 -25.35 1.57 -3.08
C ILE A 426 -25.83 0.14 -2.86
N PRO A 427 -27.13 -0.12 -2.65
CA PRO A 427 -27.63 -1.47 -2.45
C PRO A 427 -27.42 -2.34 -3.69
N THR A 428 -26.98 -3.58 -3.47
CA THR A 428 -26.75 -4.61 -4.48
C THR A 428 -27.46 -5.91 -4.12
N SER A 429 -27.42 -6.93 -4.98
CA SER A 429 -27.98 -8.28 -4.73
C SER A 429 -29.43 -8.25 -4.22
N LEU A 430 -30.32 -7.52 -4.93
CA LEU A 430 -31.73 -7.38 -4.58
C LEU A 430 -31.99 -6.84 -3.15
N GLY A 431 -31.05 -6.07 -2.61
CA GLY A 431 -31.11 -5.51 -1.26
C GLY A 431 -30.56 -6.39 -0.15
N GLN A 432 -30.09 -7.60 -0.46
CA GLN A 432 -29.36 -8.43 0.52
C GLN A 432 -28.05 -7.78 0.96
N GLU A 433 -27.38 -7.08 0.04
CA GLU A 433 -26.21 -6.27 0.28
C GLU A 433 -26.60 -4.78 0.22
N ASP A 434 -27.34 -4.34 1.22
CA ASP A 434 -27.93 -2.99 1.30
C ASP A 434 -26.96 -1.91 1.78
N HIS A 435 -25.79 -2.32 2.29
CA HIS A 435 -24.68 -1.46 2.67
C HIS A 435 -23.34 -2.05 2.20
N VAL A 436 -22.56 -1.28 1.45
CA VAL A 436 -21.27 -1.68 0.85
C VAL A 436 -20.18 -0.66 1.17
N SER A 437 -18.90 -1.07 1.12
CA SER A 437 -17.80 -0.26 1.63
C SER A 437 -17.13 0.67 0.61
N MET A 438 -17.22 0.37 -0.68
CA MET A 438 -16.46 1.02 -1.77
C MET A 438 -14.92 0.98 -1.59
N GLY A 439 -14.41 0.06 -0.77
CA GLY A 439 -13.00 -0.02 -0.38
C GLY A 439 -12.05 -0.24 -1.55
N SER A 440 -12.47 -0.93 -2.60
CA SER A 440 -11.70 -1.11 -3.83
C SER A 440 -11.41 0.23 -4.53
N ILE A 441 -12.36 1.16 -4.51
CA ILE A 441 -12.19 2.51 -5.06
C ILE A 441 -11.25 3.32 -4.16
N SER A 442 -11.42 3.25 -2.82
CA SER A 442 -10.52 3.92 -1.86
C SER A 442 -9.06 3.48 -2.05
N GLY A 443 -8.82 2.17 -2.20
CA GLY A 443 -7.47 1.62 -2.42
C GLY A 443 -6.83 2.08 -3.73
N ARG A 444 -7.59 2.11 -4.82
CA ARG A 444 -7.11 2.58 -6.13
C ARG A 444 -6.76 4.08 -6.10
N LYS A 445 -7.63 4.91 -5.52
CA LYS A 445 -7.38 6.36 -5.36
C LYS A 445 -6.13 6.63 -4.53
N PHE A 446 -5.94 5.90 -3.42
CA PHE A 446 -4.76 6.00 -2.58
C PHE A 446 -3.47 5.80 -3.39
N ASN A 447 -3.40 4.74 -4.20
CA ASN A 447 -2.23 4.47 -5.04
C ASN A 447 -2.04 5.51 -6.16
N GLN A 448 -3.12 6.08 -6.70
CA GLN A 448 -3.06 7.16 -7.69
C GLN A 448 -2.46 8.45 -7.08
N VAL A 449 -2.91 8.86 -5.88
CA VAL A 449 -2.37 10.04 -5.18
C VAL A 449 -0.91 9.84 -4.78
N LEU A 450 -0.49 8.63 -4.40
CA LEU A 450 0.92 8.27 -4.20
C LEU A 450 1.75 8.43 -5.49
N GLY A 451 1.18 8.07 -6.65
CA GLY A 451 1.80 8.31 -7.95
C GLY A 451 2.00 9.79 -8.24
N ASN A 452 0.99 10.60 -7.97
CA ASN A 452 1.06 12.05 -8.13
C ASN A 452 2.09 12.68 -7.16
N LEU A 453 2.18 12.20 -5.91
CA LEU A 453 3.17 12.69 -4.94
C LEU A 453 4.61 12.45 -5.41
N VAL A 454 4.92 11.34 -6.09
CA VAL A 454 6.25 11.13 -6.70
C VAL A 454 6.61 12.29 -7.62
N ASN A 455 5.68 12.68 -8.51
CA ASN A 455 5.92 13.75 -9.46
C ASN A 455 6.00 15.14 -8.79
N ILE A 456 5.22 15.39 -7.76
CA ILE A 456 5.27 16.65 -6.98
C ILE A 456 6.62 16.76 -6.26
N LEU A 457 7.09 15.70 -5.59
CA LEU A 457 8.41 15.68 -4.95
C LEU A 457 9.56 15.76 -5.97
N THR A 458 9.37 15.21 -7.18
CA THR A 458 10.32 15.39 -8.30
C THR A 458 10.54 16.85 -8.62
N VAL A 459 9.46 17.64 -8.72
CA VAL A 459 9.54 19.07 -8.99
C VAL A 459 10.26 19.80 -7.85
N GLU A 460 9.90 19.53 -6.60
CA GLU A 460 10.56 20.16 -5.45
C GLU A 460 12.06 19.82 -5.37
N LEU A 461 12.44 18.54 -5.56
CA LEU A 461 13.84 18.10 -5.59
C LEU A 461 14.64 18.83 -6.68
N MET A 462 14.08 18.94 -7.88
CA MET A 462 14.70 19.64 -9.00
C MET A 462 14.93 21.11 -8.67
N PHE A 463 13.95 21.79 -8.08
CA PHE A 463 14.05 23.21 -7.70
C PHE A 463 15.02 23.41 -6.53
N ALA A 464 14.97 22.55 -5.52
CA ALA A 464 15.90 22.62 -4.40
C ALA A 464 17.35 22.42 -4.87
N ALA A 465 17.61 21.43 -5.73
CA ALA A 465 18.93 21.20 -6.29
C ALA A 465 19.44 22.40 -7.10
N GLN A 466 18.59 23.02 -7.93
CA GLN A 466 18.96 24.23 -8.65
C GLN A 466 19.21 25.40 -7.70
N GLY A 467 18.37 25.56 -6.67
CA GLY A 467 18.55 26.60 -5.65
C GLY A 467 19.88 26.48 -4.90
N LEU A 468 20.35 25.26 -4.66
CA LEU A 468 21.65 25.00 -4.02
C LEU A 468 22.86 25.42 -4.87
N GLU A 469 22.75 25.43 -6.20
CA GLU A 469 23.81 25.96 -7.07
C GLU A 469 24.10 27.44 -6.79
N PHE A 470 23.07 28.21 -6.44
CA PHE A 470 23.23 29.64 -6.09
C PHE A 470 23.72 29.86 -4.64
N ARG A 471 23.96 28.78 -3.89
CA ARG A 471 24.51 28.82 -2.53
C ARG A 471 26.01 28.53 -2.48
N ARG A 472 26.56 28.05 -3.59
CA ARG A 472 27.98 27.74 -3.67
C ARG A 472 28.86 29.01 -3.47
N PRO A 473 30.03 28.91 -2.81
CA PRO A 473 30.77 27.69 -2.45
C PRO A 473 30.33 27.03 -1.13
N ALA A 474 29.47 27.66 -0.31
CA ALA A 474 29.02 27.06 0.95
C ALA A 474 28.36 25.69 0.73
N LYS A 475 28.72 24.73 1.57
CA LYS A 475 28.19 23.37 1.47
C LYS A 475 27.06 23.13 2.44
N CYS A 476 26.13 22.32 2.02
CA CYS A 476 25.06 21.79 2.88
C CYS A 476 25.62 20.70 3.82
N SER A 477 24.75 20.11 4.62
CA SER A 477 25.12 18.92 5.39
C SER A 477 25.57 17.78 4.46
N LYS A 478 26.40 16.87 5.00
CA LYS A 478 26.93 15.74 4.22
C LYS A 478 25.86 14.93 3.49
N ILE A 479 24.74 14.65 4.15
CA ILE A 479 23.65 13.84 3.58
C ILE A 479 22.89 14.60 2.48
N ILE A 480 22.71 15.91 2.60
CA ILE A 480 22.10 16.73 1.55
C ILE A 480 23.04 16.83 0.34
N GLU A 481 24.36 16.99 0.55
CA GLU A 481 25.35 16.95 -0.55
C GLU A 481 25.37 15.60 -1.27
N GLU A 482 25.22 14.50 -0.55
CA GLU A 482 25.13 13.15 -1.13
C GLU A 482 23.87 13.03 -2.02
N ASN A 483 22.71 13.45 -1.52
CA ASN A 483 21.46 13.43 -2.30
C ASN A 483 21.49 14.40 -3.49
N PHE A 484 22.11 15.56 -3.32
CA PHE A 484 22.38 16.50 -4.41
C PHE A 484 23.25 15.84 -5.49
N ALA A 485 24.34 15.16 -5.09
CA ALA A 485 25.22 14.46 -6.03
C ALA A 485 24.47 13.33 -6.77
N ILE A 486 23.64 12.54 -6.07
CA ILE A 486 22.80 11.51 -6.70
C ILE A 486 21.90 12.11 -7.79
N LEU A 487 21.20 13.21 -7.50
CA LEU A 487 20.37 13.89 -8.48
C LEU A 487 21.21 14.39 -9.68
N ARG A 488 22.38 14.96 -9.43
CA ARG A 488 23.29 15.47 -10.46
C ARG A 488 23.92 14.38 -11.33
N THR A 489 23.84 13.09 -10.94
CA THR A 489 24.25 12.01 -11.85
C THR A 489 23.32 11.86 -13.07
N LYS A 490 22.11 12.40 -13.00
CA LYS A 490 21.07 12.27 -14.03
C LYS A 490 20.63 13.59 -14.63
N VAL A 491 20.70 14.68 -13.85
CA VAL A 491 20.17 16.00 -14.23
C VAL A 491 21.21 17.08 -13.94
N ASP A 492 21.71 17.74 -14.97
CA ASP A 492 22.64 18.84 -14.86
C ASP A 492 21.97 20.13 -14.33
N LYS A 493 22.80 21.08 -13.86
CA LYS A 493 22.37 22.46 -13.61
C LYS A 493 21.65 23.02 -14.84
N LEU A 494 20.54 23.73 -14.63
CA LEU A 494 19.87 24.47 -15.69
C LEU A 494 20.58 25.82 -15.87
N GLU A 495 21.28 25.97 -16.98
CA GLU A 495 21.87 27.25 -17.41
C GLU A 495 20.94 27.96 -18.39
N ASP A 496 20.54 27.27 -19.43
CA ASP A 496 19.55 27.70 -20.43
C ASP A 496 18.38 26.73 -20.51
N ASP A 497 17.23 27.20 -21.01
CA ASP A 497 16.04 26.35 -21.19
C ASP A 497 16.35 25.13 -22.07
N ARG A 498 15.89 23.99 -21.61
CA ARG A 498 16.00 22.70 -22.30
C ARG A 498 14.73 21.88 -22.14
N LEU A 499 14.69 20.66 -22.64
CA LEU A 499 13.54 19.76 -22.49
C LEU A 499 13.42 19.24 -21.05
N ILE A 500 12.95 20.10 -20.11
CA ILE A 500 12.89 19.83 -18.65
C ILE A 500 12.05 18.59 -18.33
N GLY A 501 11.08 18.22 -19.18
CA GLY A 501 10.31 16.97 -18.98
C GLY A 501 11.18 15.72 -18.91
N LYS A 502 12.33 15.67 -19.61
CA LYS A 502 13.30 14.57 -19.48
C LYS A 502 13.97 14.54 -18.10
N ASP A 503 14.28 15.71 -17.57
CA ASP A 503 14.87 15.85 -16.23
C ASP A 503 13.89 15.35 -15.17
N MET A 504 12.61 15.73 -15.30
CA MET A 504 11.55 15.26 -14.39
C MET A 504 11.41 13.73 -14.43
N LEU A 505 11.38 13.13 -15.62
CA LEU A 505 11.32 11.66 -15.75
C LEU A 505 12.53 10.97 -15.09
N ALA A 506 13.73 11.50 -15.29
CA ALA A 506 14.95 10.94 -14.71
C ALA A 506 14.96 11.02 -13.17
N ILE A 507 14.46 12.12 -12.57
CA ILE A 507 14.34 12.24 -11.11
C ILE A 507 13.24 11.30 -10.58
N ALA A 508 12.09 11.21 -11.27
CA ALA A 508 11.03 10.29 -10.89
C ALA A 508 11.50 8.82 -10.92
N GLU A 509 12.35 8.46 -11.87
CA GLU A 509 13.01 7.14 -11.94
C GLU A 509 13.89 6.91 -10.70
N LEU A 510 14.76 7.88 -10.33
CA LEU A 510 15.57 7.80 -9.11
C LEU A 510 14.73 7.60 -7.84
N ILE A 511 13.56 8.26 -7.76
CA ILE A 511 12.62 8.09 -6.65
C ILE A 511 12.03 6.68 -6.64
N ASN A 512 11.54 6.20 -7.78
CA ASN A 512 10.94 4.86 -7.89
C ASN A 512 11.96 3.74 -7.63
N GLU A 513 13.21 3.93 -8.02
CA GLU A 513 14.33 3.03 -7.72
C GLU A 513 14.90 3.18 -6.29
N ARG A 514 14.36 4.10 -5.49
CA ARG A 514 14.78 4.39 -4.10
C ARG A 514 16.27 4.72 -3.98
N LYS A 515 16.83 5.49 -4.91
CA LYS A 515 18.26 5.84 -4.94
C LYS A 515 18.64 6.88 -3.90
N PHE A 516 17.70 7.73 -3.46
CA PHE A 516 17.99 8.77 -2.47
C PHE A 516 18.23 8.19 -1.07
N VAL A 517 19.21 8.78 -0.37
CA VAL A 517 19.55 8.42 1.00
C VAL A 517 18.61 9.14 1.96
N VAL A 518 17.63 8.41 2.46
CA VAL A 518 16.57 8.95 3.34
C VAL A 518 16.62 8.40 4.77
N ASN A 519 17.45 7.38 5.01
CA ASN A 519 17.62 6.73 6.32
C ASN A 519 19.03 6.95 6.87
N PHE A 520 19.17 6.94 8.22
CA PHE A 520 20.42 7.15 8.93
C PHE A 520 20.62 6.09 10.02
#